data_906bc7699b97a79a55759657112d599f
#
_entry.id   906bc7699b97a79a55759657112d599f
#
_cell.length_a   1.000
_cell.length_b   1.000
_cell.length_c   1.000
_cell.angle_alpha   90.00
_cell.angle_beta   90.00
_cell.angle_gamma   90.00
#
_symmetry.space_group_name_H-M   'P 1'
#
loop_
_entity.id
_entity.type
_entity.pdbx_description
1 polymer ?
#
loop_
_entity_poly.entity_id
_entity_poly.type
_entity_poly.pdbx_seq_one_letter_code
_entity_poly.pdbx_strand_id
1 'polypeptide(L)'
;MARFSLMIACFALLAGPALAQSTASDPAGFGGLAAEADEQVNVTADSLEVLENESTALFTGNVVITQGTMRLEAPQVLTLYGEGGPSDLESFSASGGRVEMTFDDQTVEADTADYDFGDRVLVFTGSVVVVNASGTVNADRLVIDTRAGTSSFSSSGGGRVTSTFTPGG
;
A
#
# COMPACT_ATOMS: atom_id res chain seq x y z
N MET A 1 37.81 70.16 0.43
CA MET A 1 36.34 70.24 0.47
C MET A 1 35.80 68.94 -0.15
N ALA A 2 35.59 67.90 0.68
CA ALA A 2 35.14 66.57 0.22
C ALA A 2 33.69 66.39 0.67
N ARG A 3 32.79 66.19 -0.29
CA ARG A 3 31.39 65.88 -0.08
C ARG A 3 31.22 64.35 -0.11
N PHE A 4 31.03 63.76 1.08
CA PHE A 4 30.63 62.36 1.23
C PHE A 4 29.14 62.24 0.95
N SER A 5 28.77 61.49 -0.11
CA SER A 5 27.40 61.11 -0.41
C SER A 5 27.12 59.76 0.14
N LEU A 6 26.22 59.69 1.13
CA LEU A 6 25.77 58.49 1.81
C LEU A 6 24.69 57.81 0.96
N MET A 7 24.99 56.66 0.34
CA MET A 7 24.06 55.85 -0.42
C MET A 7 23.39 54.83 0.52
N ILE A 8 22.13 55.05 0.86
CA ILE A 8 21.32 54.13 1.61
C ILE A 8 20.81 53.07 0.66
N ALA A 9 21.33 51.82 0.78
CA ALA A 9 20.80 50.64 0.06
C ALA A 9 19.58 50.12 0.80
N CYS A 10 18.40 50.31 0.20
CA CYS A 10 17.15 49.69 0.67
C CYS A 10 17.17 48.22 0.28
N PHE A 11 17.37 47.34 1.27
CA PHE A 11 17.25 45.87 1.09
C PHE A 11 15.78 45.50 1.23
N ALA A 12 15.09 45.35 0.11
CA ALA A 12 13.72 44.84 0.09
C ALA A 12 13.72 43.31 0.35
N LEU A 13 13.29 42.86 1.54
CA LEU A 13 13.00 41.48 1.82
C LEU A 13 11.76 41.08 1.01
N LEU A 14 11.96 40.32 -0.06
CA LEU A 14 10.91 39.58 -0.74
C LEU A 14 10.58 38.36 0.10
N ALA A 15 9.57 38.48 0.98
CA ALA A 15 8.92 37.35 1.58
C ALA A 15 8.09 36.62 0.52
N GLY A 16 8.64 35.57 -0.09
CA GLY A 16 7.89 34.67 -0.98
C GLY A 16 6.82 33.94 -0.16
N PRO A 17 5.60 33.73 -0.73
CA PRO A 17 4.61 32.89 -0.06
C PRO A 17 5.16 31.47 0.01
N ALA A 18 5.31 30.93 1.21
CA ALA A 18 5.53 29.52 1.44
C ALA A 18 4.25 28.80 0.95
N LEU A 19 4.33 28.11 -0.19
CA LEU A 19 3.31 27.18 -0.61
C LEU A 19 3.31 26.04 0.42
N ALA A 20 2.37 26.06 1.32
CA ALA A 20 2.06 24.93 2.15
C ALA A 20 1.67 23.78 1.20
N GLN A 21 2.57 22.81 1.02
CA GLN A 21 2.21 21.55 0.40
C GLN A 21 1.25 20.87 1.38
N SER A 22 -0.04 20.92 1.08
CA SER A 22 -1.00 20.05 1.69
C SER A 22 -0.62 18.63 1.27
N THR A 23 -0.04 17.85 2.20
CA THR A 23 0.02 16.40 2.07
C THR A 23 -1.42 15.95 1.94
N ALA A 24 -1.81 15.47 0.77
CA ALA A 24 -3.10 14.83 0.58
C ALA A 24 -3.13 13.66 1.59
N SER A 25 -3.99 13.80 2.61
CA SER A 25 -4.23 12.70 3.53
C SER A 25 -4.87 11.60 2.70
N ASP A 26 -4.20 10.45 2.58
CA ASP A 26 -4.80 9.24 2.03
C ASP A 26 -5.96 8.83 2.96
N PRO A 27 -7.23 8.96 2.53
CA PRO A 27 -8.37 8.65 3.38
C PRO A 27 -8.44 7.15 3.75
N ALA A 28 -7.70 6.32 3.04
CA ALA A 28 -7.56 4.90 3.34
C ALA A 28 -6.34 4.59 4.23
N GLY A 29 -5.40 5.55 4.41
CA GLY A 29 -4.27 5.42 5.35
C GLY A 29 -3.13 4.48 4.93
N PHE A 30 -3.11 3.99 3.69
CA PHE A 30 -2.08 3.05 3.21
C PHE A 30 -0.77 3.72 2.75
N GLY A 31 -0.63 5.04 2.87
CA GLY A 31 0.58 5.77 2.48
C GLY A 31 1.85 5.31 3.21
N GLY A 32 1.72 4.74 4.39
CA GLY A 32 2.83 4.17 5.18
C GLY A 32 3.45 2.90 4.58
N LEU A 33 2.71 2.12 3.79
CA LEU A 33 3.23 0.90 3.14
C LEU A 33 4.47 1.15 2.28
N ALA A 34 4.56 2.34 1.67
CA ALA A 34 5.73 2.73 0.87
C ALA A 34 7.02 2.80 1.70
N ALA A 35 6.92 3.20 2.98
CA ALA A 35 8.08 3.32 3.87
C ALA A 35 8.62 1.95 4.31
N GLU A 36 7.78 0.92 4.31
CA GLU A 36 8.13 -0.44 4.73
C GLU A 36 8.48 -1.36 3.54
N ALA A 37 8.40 -0.87 2.30
CA ALA A 37 8.60 -1.67 1.10
C ALA A 37 9.99 -2.32 0.98
N ASP A 38 10.99 -1.80 1.69
CA ASP A 38 12.36 -2.33 1.70
C ASP A 38 12.65 -3.20 2.95
N GLU A 39 11.65 -3.39 3.84
CA GLU A 39 11.76 -4.27 5.01
C GLU A 39 11.75 -5.74 4.58
N GLN A 40 12.34 -6.59 5.43
CA GLN A 40 12.41 -8.02 5.16
C GLN A 40 11.01 -8.65 5.11
N VAL A 41 10.72 -9.37 4.03
CA VAL A 41 9.51 -10.19 3.89
C VAL A 41 9.73 -11.54 4.55
N ASN A 42 8.84 -11.94 5.46
CA ASN A 42 8.81 -13.27 6.05
C ASN A 42 7.51 -13.96 5.65
N VAL A 43 7.60 -15.24 5.26
CA VAL A 43 6.44 -16.08 4.92
C VAL A 43 6.46 -17.32 5.79
N THR A 44 5.32 -17.64 6.41
CA THR A 44 5.07 -18.90 7.12
C THR A 44 3.84 -19.60 6.54
N ALA A 45 3.87 -20.92 6.45
CA ALA A 45 2.77 -21.74 5.93
C ALA A 45 2.88 -23.15 6.47
N ASP A 46 1.82 -23.98 6.32
CA ASP A 46 1.85 -25.39 6.66
C ASP A 46 2.70 -26.20 5.66
N SER A 47 2.72 -25.79 4.38
CA SER A 47 3.53 -26.42 3.33
C SER A 47 4.03 -25.42 2.29
N LEU A 48 5.18 -25.75 1.68
CA LEU A 48 5.79 -25.04 0.57
C LEU A 48 6.15 -26.01 -0.53
N GLU A 49 5.70 -25.76 -1.74
CA GLU A 49 6.09 -26.45 -2.96
C GLU A 49 6.82 -25.45 -3.89
N VAL A 50 8.02 -25.81 -4.34
CA VAL A 50 8.82 -24.97 -5.26
C VAL A 50 8.86 -25.66 -6.62
N LEU A 51 8.41 -24.96 -7.65
CA LEU A 51 8.37 -25.39 -9.04
C LEU A 51 9.45 -24.64 -9.82
N GLU A 52 10.71 -25.11 -9.77
CA GLU A 52 11.87 -24.42 -10.34
C GLU A 52 11.71 -24.16 -11.85
N ASN A 53 11.09 -25.10 -12.59
CA ASN A 53 10.88 -24.96 -14.03
C ASN A 53 9.86 -23.85 -14.39
N GLU A 54 9.04 -23.44 -13.43
CA GLU A 54 8.00 -22.41 -13.59
C GLU A 54 8.39 -21.12 -12.87
N SER A 55 9.53 -21.11 -12.17
CA SER A 55 9.97 -19.99 -11.32
C SER A 55 8.89 -19.58 -10.31
N THR A 56 8.19 -20.56 -9.72
CA THR A 56 7.12 -20.31 -8.77
C THR A 56 7.33 -21.05 -7.46
N ALA A 57 6.76 -20.48 -6.37
CA ALA A 57 6.66 -21.17 -5.10
C ALA A 57 5.23 -21.03 -4.57
N LEU A 58 4.64 -22.16 -4.19
CA LEU A 58 3.28 -22.27 -3.68
C LEU A 58 3.31 -22.55 -2.18
N PHE A 59 2.83 -21.60 -1.40
CA PHE A 59 2.59 -21.73 0.02
C PHE A 59 1.14 -22.13 0.25
N THR A 60 0.88 -23.10 1.10
CA THR A 60 -0.47 -23.61 1.36
C THR A 60 -0.68 -23.87 2.85
N GLY A 61 -1.85 -23.50 3.33
CA GLY A 61 -2.32 -23.69 4.69
C GLY A 61 -1.79 -22.62 5.66
N ASN A 62 -2.70 -21.86 6.28
CA ASN A 62 -2.41 -20.85 7.28
C ASN A 62 -1.25 -19.93 6.88
N VAL A 63 -1.24 -19.50 5.61
CA VAL A 63 -0.14 -18.67 5.10
C VAL A 63 -0.21 -17.30 5.76
N VAL A 64 0.94 -16.87 6.29
CA VAL A 64 1.12 -15.53 6.87
C VAL A 64 2.34 -14.90 6.24
N ILE A 65 2.15 -13.72 5.65
CA ILE A 65 3.21 -12.86 5.14
C ILE A 65 3.32 -11.66 6.08
N THR A 66 4.54 -11.31 6.48
CA THR A 66 4.80 -10.10 7.27
C THR A 66 5.93 -9.29 6.64
N GLN A 67 5.76 -7.95 6.62
CA GLN A 67 6.76 -6.98 6.20
C GLN A 67 6.56 -5.69 7.00
N GLY A 68 7.51 -5.34 7.87
CA GLY A 68 7.33 -4.25 8.80
C GLY A 68 6.11 -4.46 9.70
N THR A 69 5.17 -3.53 9.69
CA THR A 69 3.87 -3.62 10.42
C THR A 69 2.77 -4.29 9.60
N MET A 70 3.02 -4.51 8.29
CA MET A 70 2.07 -5.21 7.42
C MET A 70 2.06 -6.70 7.74
N ARG A 71 0.85 -7.26 7.84
CA ARG A 71 0.59 -8.69 7.98
C ARG A 71 -0.55 -9.09 7.04
N LEU A 72 -0.31 -10.07 6.18
CA LEU A 72 -1.31 -10.65 5.29
C LEU A 72 -1.49 -12.13 5.62
N GLU A 73 -2.74 -12.55 5.73
CA GLU A 73 -3.15 -13.92 5.98
C GLU A 73 -4.02 -14.44 4.84
N ALA A 74 -3.72 -15.67 4.38
CA ALA A 74 -4.47 -16.33 3.33
C ALA A 74 -4.39 -17.86 3.45
N PRO A 75 -5.35 -18.61 2.89
CA PRO A 75 -5.22 -20.08 2.82
C PRO A 75 -4.12 -20.53 1.86
N GLN A 76 -3.82 -19.75 0.82
CA GLN A 76 -2.84 -20.06 -0.20
C GLN A 76 -2.19 -18.80 -0.76
N VAL A 77 -0.88 -18.87 -1.02
CA VAL A 77 -0.12 -17.83 -1.71
C VAL A 77 0.77 -18.45 -2.77
N LEU A 78 0.63 -18.02 -4.00
CA LEU A 78 1.52 -18.32 -5.12
C LEU A 78 2.48 -17.14 -5.30
N THR A 79 3.78 -17.39 -5.34
CA THR A 79 4.80 -16.38 -5.66
C THR A 79 5.44 -16.69 -7.00
N LEU A 80 5.73 -15.64 -7.77
CA LEU A 80 6.57 -15.69 -8.96
C LEU A 80 7.90 -15.00 -8.64
N TYR A 81 9.01 -15.61 -9.07
CA TYR A 81 10.35 -15.05 -8.88
C TYR A 81 11.14 -15.05 -10.18
N GLY A 82 12.08 -14.12 -10.31
CA GLY A 82 12.92 -13.94 -11.47
C GLY A 82 14.15 -14.86 -11.49
N GLU A 83 15.10 -14.57 -12.37
CA GLU A 83 16.33 -15.34 -12.56
C GLU A 83 17.23 -15.39 -11.30
N GLY A 84 17.08 -14.45 -10.37
CA GLY A 84 17.75 -14.43 -9.07
C GLY A 84 17.25 -15.48 -8.07
N GLY A 85 16.22 -16.25 -8.42
CA GLY A 85 15.60 -17.27 -7.59
C GLY A 85 14.65 -16.69 -6.53
N PRO A 86 14.33 -17.45 -5.45
CA PRO A 86 13.29 -17.06 -4.48
C PRO A 86 13.50 -15.73 -3.75
N SER A 87 14.68 -15.12 -3.82
CA SER A 87 14.94 -13.78 -3.29
C SER A 87 14.66 -12.65 -4.29
N ASP A 88 14.39 -12.98 -5.55
CA ASP A 88 14.08 -12.06 -6.63
C ASP A 88 12.57 -12.12 -6.93
N LEU A 89 11.75 -11.71 -5.95
CA LEU A 89 10.30 -11.78 -6.05
C LEU A 89 9.77 -10.77 -7.08
N GLU A 90 9.00 -11.27 -8.06
CA GLU A 90 8.31 -10.46 -9.06
C GLU A 90 6.87 -10.17 -8.67
N SER A 91 6.16 -11.17 -8.15
CA SER A 91 4.78 -11.00 -7.69
C SER A 91 4.35 -12.05 -6.67
N PHE A 92 3.28 -11.76 -5.94
CA PHE A 92 2.51 -12.77 -5.24
C PHE A 92 1.01 -12.65 -5.49
N SER A 93 0.31 -13.78 -5.39
CA SER A 93 -1.14 -13.88 -5.47
C SER A 93 -1.66 -14.69 -4.28
N ALA A 94 -2.42 -14.05 -3.39
CA ALA A 94 -3.06 -14.67 -2.24
C ALA A 94 -4.51 -15.01 -2.57
N SER A 95 -4.93 -16.24 -2.28
CA SER A 95 -6.24 -16.77 -2.67
C SER A 95 -6.63 -18.02 -1.87
N GLY A 96 -7.67 -18.73 -2.35
CA GLY A 96 -8.14 -19.99 -1.78
C GLY A 96 -9.19 -19.84 -0.70
N GLY A 97 -9.59 -18.61 -0.39
CA GLY A 97 -10.59 -18.26 0.61
C GLY A 97 -10.49 -16.78 0.96
N ARG A 98 -10.95 -16.41 2.16
CA ARG A 98 -10.84 -15.01 2.60
C ARG A 98 -9.37 -14.65 2.84
N VAL A 99 -8.96 -13.53 2.26
CA VAL A 99 -7.66 -12.90 2.49
C VAL A 99 -7.87 -11.74 3.44
N GLU A 100 -7.04 -11.63 4.47
CA GLU A 100 -7.03 -10.51 5.42
C GLU A 100 -5.65 -9.86 5.44
N MET A 101 -5.61 -8.53 5.36
CA MET A 101 -4.38 -7.75 5.57
C MET A 101 -4.62 -6.76 6.69
N THR A 102 -3.67 -6.70 7.62
CA THR A 102 -3.59 -5.65 8.63
C THR A 102 -2.37 -4.78 8.37
N PHE A 103 -2.53 -3.48 8.54
CA PHE A 103 -1.46 -2.49 8.44
C PHE A 103 -1.78 -1.33 9.39
N ASP A 104 -0.93 -1.09 10.38
CA ASP A 104 -1.17 -0.16 11.47
C ASP A 104 -2.53 -0.45 12.16
N ASP A 105 -3.47 0.49 12.09
CA ASP A 105 -4.83 0.39 12.65
C ASP A 105 -5.90 0.01 11.60
N GLN A 106 -5.47 -0.43 10.43
CA GLN A 106 -6.35 -0.76 9.33
C GLN A 106 -6.41 -2.26 9.07
N THR A 107 -7.59 -2.72 8.68
CA THR A 107 -7.82 -4.09 8.21
C THR A 107 -8.46 -4.05 6.83
N VAL A 108 -7.94 -4.85 5.91
CA VAL A 108 -8.52 -5.12 4.58
C VAL A 108 -8.90 -6.57 4.52
N GLU A 109 -10.13 -6.86 4.15
CA GLU A 109 -10.58 -8.21 3.81
C GLU A 109 -11.03 -8.25 2.35
N ALA A 110 -10.72 -9.35 1.64
CA ALA A 110 -11.08 -9.57 0.24
C ALA A 110 -11.09 -11.06 -0.12
N ASP A 111 -11.50 -11.39 -1.34
CA ASP A 111 -11.45 -12.78 -1.83
C ASP A 111 -10.04 -13.10 -2.38
N THR A 112 -9.34 -12.12 -2.96
CA THR A 112 -7.94 -12.25 -3.43
C THR A 112 -7.14 -10.99 -3.16
N ALA A 113 -5.81 -11.16 -3.07
CA ALA A 113 -4.85 -10.06 -3.05
C ALA A 113 -3.67 -10.40 -3.95
N ASP A 114 -3.34 -9.49 -4.87
CA ASP A 114 -2.26 -9.62 -5.83
C ASP A 114 -1.29 -8.44 -5.67
N TYR A 115 0.00 -8.72 -5.57
CA TYR A 115 1.04 -7.69 -5.47
C TYR A 115 2.09 -7.86 -6.56
N ASP A 116 2.38 -6.77 -7.25
CA ASP A 116 3.48 -6.64 -8.21
C ASP A 116 4.62 -5.83 -7.57
N PHE A 117 5.78 -6.47 -7.38
CA PHE A 117 6.95 -5.83 -6.75
C PHE A 117 7.61 -4.80 -7.68
N GLY A 118 7.54 -5.00 -9.01
CA GLY A 118 8.08 -4.08 -10.00
C GLY A 118 7.31 -2.76 -10.08
N ASP A 119 5.99 -2.88 -10.19
CA ASP A 119 5.08 -1.73 -10.23
C ASP A 119 4.79 -1.16 -8.84
N ARG A 120 4.99 -1.95 -7.78
CA ARG A 120 4.64 -1.64 -6.39
C ARG A 120 3.14 -1.38 -6.22
N VAL A 121 2.33 -2.22 -6.83
CA VAL A 121 0.87 -2.13 -6.80
C VAL A 121 0.28 -3.35 -6.13
N LEU A 122 -0.52 -3.12 -5.07
CA LEU A 122 -1.28 -4.14 -4.36
C LEU A 122 -2.76 -4.00 -4.73
N VAL A 123 -3.36 -5.10 -5.16
CA VAL A 123 -4.75 -5.14 -5.63
C VAL A 123 -5.53 -6.15 -4.82
N PHE A 124 -6.57 -5.71 -4.15
CA PHE A 124 -7.58 -6.57 -3.53
C PHE A 124 -8.81 -6.66 -4.44
N THR A 125 -9.35 -7.87 -4.59
CA THR A 125 -10.52 -8.11 -5.44
C THR A 125 -11.52 -9.03 -4.74
N GLY A 126 -12.80 -8.74 -4.96
CA GLY A 126 -13.94 -9.51 -4.45
C GLY A 126 -14.32 -9.15 -3.01
N SER A 127 -15.53 -8.64 -2.84
CA SER A 127 -16.13 -8.34 -1.52
C SER A 127 -15.18 -7.58 -0.58
N VAL A 128 -14.49 -6.57 -1.12
CA VAL A 128 -13.47 -5.80 -0.37
C VAL A 128 -14.13 -5.00 0.74
N VAL A 129 -13.62 -5.18 1.95
CA VAL A 129 -14.01 -4.40 3.15
C VAL A 129 -12.75 -3.82 3.77
N VAL A 130 -12.70 -2.51 3.91
CA VAL A 130 -11.63 -1.80 4.63
C VAL A 130 -12.21 -1.19 5.89
N VAL A 131 -11.61 -1.47 7.02
CA VAL A 131 -11.98 -0.92 8.33
C VAL A 131 -10.79 -0.20 8.92
N ASN A 132 -11.01 1.00 9.43
CA ASN A 132 -10.05 1.75 10.24
C ASN A 132 -10.77 2.54 11.35
N ALA A 133 -10.01 3.29 12.15
CA ALA A 133 -10.56 4.10 13.24
C ALA A 133 -11.60 5.14 12.79
N SER A 134 -11.54 5.58 11.52
CA SER A 134 -12.44 6.59 10.96
C SER A 134 -13.75 6.01 10.41
N GLY A 135 -13.77 4.70 10.04
CA GLY A 135 -14.97 4.08 9.48
C GLY A 135 -14.71 2.84 8.65
N THR A 136 -15.63 2.56 7.73
CA THR A 136 -15.63 1.38 6.87
C THR A 136 -15.86 1.77 5.42
N VAL A 137 -15.13 1.16 4.49
CA VAL A 137 -15.34 1.26 3.05
C VAL A 137 -15.61 -0.14 2.49
N ASN A 138 -16.65 -0.27 1.64
CA ASN A 138 -16.98 -1.49 0.92
C ASN A 138 -16.88 -1.23 -0.59
N ALA A 139 -16.24 -2.16 -1.30
CA ALA A 139 -16.03 -2.09 -2.75
C ALA A 139 -15.87 -3.50 -3.33
N ASP A 140 -15.76 -3.61 -4.65
CA ASP A 140 -15.42 -4.88 -5.30
C ASP A 140 -13.92 -4.98 -5.59
N ARG A 141 -13.23 -3.83 -5.61
CA ARG A 141 -11.80 -3.74 -5.88
C ARG A 141 -11.18 -2.56 -5.13
N LEU A 142 -10.00 -2.80 -4.55
CA LEU A 142 -9.10 -1.79 -4.00
C LEU A 142 -7.75 -1.92 -4.70
N VAL A 143 -7.22 -0.82 -5.19
CA VAL A 143 -5.86 -0.71 -5.73
C VAL A 143 -5.07 0.24 -4.85
N ILE A 144 -3.94 -0.22 -4.36
CA ILE A 144 -2.99 0.56 -3.55
C ILE A 144 -1.70 0.68 -4.35
N ASP A 145 -1.35 1.88 -4.80
CA ASP A 145 -0.04 2.19 -5.34
C ASP A 145 0.87 2.61 -4.18
N THR A 146 1.75 1.69 -3.74
CA THR A 146 2.62 1.94 -2.59
C THR A 146 3.73 2.92 -2.91
N ARG A 147 4.09 3.11 -4.20
CA ARG A 147 5.07 4.12 -4.63
C ARG A 147 4.49 5.52 -4.59
N ALA A 148 3.24 5.68 -5.09
CA ALA A 148 2.54 6.97 -5.10
C ALA A 148 1.87 7.29 -3.75
N GLY A 149 1.69 6.29 -2.86
CA GLY A 149 0.95 6.41 -1.61
C GLY A 149 -0.54 6.71 -1.85
N THR A 150 -1.13 6.11 -2.88
CA THR A 150 -2.54 6.35 -3.26
C THR A 150 -3.36 5.09 -3.24
N SER A 151 -4.63 5.23 -2.86
CA SER A 151 -5.61 4.14 -2.83
C SER A 151 -6.83 4.49 -3.69
N SER A 152 -7.30 3.52 -4.47
CA SER A 152 -8.46 3.68 -5.34
C SER A 152 -9.45 2.53 -5.15
N PHE A 153 -10.69 2.88 -4.84
CA PHE A 153 -11.79 1.93 -4.68
C PHE A 153 -12.70 1.97 -5.90
N SER A 154 -13.15 0.81 -6.35
CA SER A 154 -14.12 0.69 -7.44
C SER A 154 -15.07 -0.47 -7.21
N SER A 155 -16.26 -0.37 -7.82
CA SER A 155 -17.25 -1.46 -7.87
C SER A 155 -17.65 -1.74 -9.29
N SER A 156 -17.87 -3.03 -9.60
CA SER A 156 -18.22 -3.56 -10.91
C SER A 156 -19.72 -3.88 -11.00
N GLY A 157 -20.21 -4.15 -12.21
CA GLY A 157 -21.56 -4.70 -12.41
C GLY A 157 -22.73 -3.82 -11.98
N GLY A 158 -22.54 -2.48 -11.88
CA GLY A 158 -23.57 -1.56 -11.39
C GLY A 158 -23.61 -1.43 -9.86
N GLY A 159 -22.69 -2.08 -9.16
CA GLY A 159 -22.42 -1.88 -7.72
C GLY A 159 -21.94 -0.46 -7.43
N ARG A 160 -21.90 -0.11 -6.16
CA ARG A 160 -21.43 1.20 -5.68
C ARG A 160 -20.43 1.01 -4.57
N VAL A 161 -19.36 1.80 -4.59
CA VAL A 161 -18.50 1.96 -3.40
C VAL A 161 -19.35 2.64 -2.33
N THR A 162 -19.38 2.06 -1.15
CA THR A 162 -20.05 2.65 0.02
C THR A 162 -19.03 2.89 1.12
N SER A 163 -19.16 4.03 1.77
CA SER A 163 -18.33 4.37 2.91
C SER A 163 -19.16 4.93 4.04
N THR A 164 -18.82 4.56 5.27
CA THR A 164 -19.43 5.07 6.49
C THR A 164 -18.32 5.63 7.36
N PHE A 165 -18.42 6.93 7.69
CA PHE A 165 -17.43 7.61 8.54
C PHE A 165 -18.09 8.14 9.79
N THR A 166 -17.37 8.13 10.90
CA THR A 166 -17.70 8.88 12.09
C THR A 166 -16.86 10.15 12.06
N PRO A 167 -17.47 11.35 11.85
CA PRO A 167 -16.73 12.60 11.90
C PRO A 167 -16.07 12.73 13.28
N GLY A 168 -14.76 12.92 13.30
CA GLY A 168 -14.04 13.22 14.54
C GLY A 168 -14.49 14.57 15.07
N GLY A 169 -14.87 14.61 16.36
CA GLY A 169 -15.14 15.85 17.07
C GLY A 169 -13.88 16.62 17.43
#